data_6d72285b31cf91eab1b4926114192ebb
#
_entry.id   6d72285b31cf91eab1b4926114192ebb
#
_cell.length_a   1.000
_cell.length_b   1.000
_cell.length_c   1.000
_cell.angle_alpha   90.00
_cell.angle_beta   90.00
_cell.angle_gamma   90.00
#
_symmetry.space_group_name_H-M   'P 1'
#
loop_
_entity.id
_entity.type
_entity.pdbx_description
1 polymer ?
#
loop_
_entity_poly.entity_id
_entity_poly.type
_entity_poly.pdbx_seq_one_letter_code
_entity_poly.pdbx_strand_id
1 'polypeptide(L)'
;MILTIQERDEMLSQLNDNQREFLNHYLVRSRRTAFANAMAKEKGHHVPDHAAPEDIEALLDDWIYTGYKDAGTISPELRCECGRSLRYQHEVKNRKTGEIKKFGIEHLKEHLGIDAAIVATIKKGFEAIDYELDEILLKIANDWQPAPDAYSVADLPEQLQWQLSLGLPLLDKQINMLRRKPVVRNASPSPKTSEPSAAPEPAPAPAPILEEFDLWSWTEPEPAAVVQEVSNTGNGLTAAEQAAVKQYVETGVGSARVISELLIRDHGTPDRRYITGKPLIYPDVCQFIEQSYLDIAVELNGTEDRKYTMR
;
A
#
# COMPACT_ATOMS: atom_id res chain seq x y z
N MET A 1 -8.79 21.59 9.59
CA MET A 1 -9.97 22.37 9.14
C MET A 1 -10.59 21.55 8.03
N ILE A 2 -11.86 21.29 8.05
CA ILE A 2 -12.52 20.49 7.01
C ILE A 2 -13.08 21.46 5.99
N LEU A 3 -12.72 21.27 4.72
CA LEU A 3 -13.35 22.00 3.63
C LEU A 3 -14.81 21.53 3.48
N THR A 4 -15.70 22.46 3.19
CA THR A 4 -17.03 22.10 2.70
C THR A 4 -16.90 21.47 1.31
N ILE A 5 -17.94 20.74 0.90
CA ILE A 5 -17.97 20.12 -0.44
C ILE A 5 -17.81 21.18 -1.53
N GLN A 6 -18.43 22.34 -1.38
CA GLN A 6 -18.35 23.43 -2.34
C GLN A 6 -16.93 24.03 -2.42
N GLU A 7 -16.30 24.31 -1.29
CA GLU A 7 -14.91 24.81 -1.26
C GLU A 7 -13.94 23.82 -1.91
N ARG A 8 -14.11 22.50 -1.64
CA ARG A 8 -13.31 21.45 -2.25
C ARG A 8 -13.48 21.43 -3.78
N ASP A 9 -14.73 21.52 -4.28
CA ASP A 9 -15.02 21.54 -5.71
C ASP A 9 -14.43 22.77 -6.38
N GLU A 10 -14.52 23.94 -5.76
CA GLU A 10 -13.92 25.17 -6.24
C GLU A 10 -12.39 25.04 -6.36
N MET A 11 -11.73 24.52 -5.33
CA MET A 11 -10.27 24.31 -5.34
C MET A 11 -9.86 23.25 -6.38
N LEU A 12 -10.58 22.13 -6.48
CA LEU A 12 -10.31 21.10 -7.48
C LEU A 12 -10.48 21.63 -8.92
N SER A 13 -11.42 22.54 -9.14
CA SER A 13 -11.64 23.15 -10.46
C SER A 13 -10.47 24.02 -10.93
N GLN A 14 -9.66 24.54 -10.00
CA GLN A 14 -8.48 25.37 -10.29
C GLN A 14 -7.25 24.53 -10.66
N LEU A 15 -7.25 23.24 -10.38
CA LEU A 15 -6.14 22.35 -10.70
C LEU A 15 -6.12 22.01 -12.19
N ASN A 16 -4.93 21.75 -12.73
CA ASN A 16 -4.79 21.21 -14.08
C ASN A 16 -5.20 19.73 -14.16
N ASP A 17 -5.33 19.20 -15.38
CA ASP A 17 -5.81 17.84 -15.59
C ASP A 17 -4.89 16.79 -14.97
N ASN A 18 -3.57 16.95 -15.07
CA ASN A 18 -2.60 16.01 -14.50
C ASN A 18 -2.67 15.97 -12.97
N GLN A 19 -2.87 17.12 -12.33
CA GLN A 19 -3.04 17.21 -10.88
C GLN A 19 -4.34 16.53 -10.43
N ARG A 20 -5.44 16.76 -11.16
CA ARG A 20 -6.73 16.11 -10.88
C ARG A 20 -6.66 14.60 -11.06
N GLU A 21 -6.01 14.14 -12.13
CA GLU A 21 -5.82 12.71 -12.40
C GLU A 21 -4.99 12.05 -11.30
N PHE A 22 -3.87 12.66 -10.92
CA PHE A 22 -3.05 12.18 -9.80
C PHE A 22 -3.86 12.07 -8.51
N LEU A 23 -4.59 13.12 -8.12
CA LEU A 23 -5.40 13.11 -6.89
C LEU A 23 -6.53 12.08 -6.95
N ASN A 24 -7.16 11.90 -8.11
CA ASN A 24 -8.19 10.87 -8.26
C ASN A 24 -7.60 9.45 -8.12
N HIS A 25 -6.48 9.19 -8.76
CA HIS A 25 -5.76 7.91 -8.62
C HIS A 25 -5.36 7.67 -7.17
N TYR A 26 -4.82 8.68 -6.51
CA TYR A 26 -4.50 8.68 -5.10
C TYR A 26 -5.71 8.30 -4.22
N LEU A 27 -6.85 8.97 -4.42
CA LEU A 27 -8.08 8.71 -3.65
C LEU A 27 -8.59 7.27 -3.82
N VAL A 28 -8.58 6.76 -5.06
CA VAL A 28 -9.03 5.40 -5.34
C VAL A 28 -8.13 4.39 -4.65
N ARG A 29 -6.79 4.54 -4.81
CA ARG A 29 -5.81 3.64 -4.22
C ARG A 29 -5.87 3.65 -2.69
N SER A 30 -5.91 4.83 -2.08
CA SER A 30 -5.97 4.98 -0.62
C SER A 30 -7.25 4.37 -0.03
N ARG A 31 -8.39 4.56 -0.68
CA ARG A 31 -9.65 3.92 -0.25
C ARG A 31 -9.62 2.41 -0.43
N ARG A 32 -9.00 1.92 -1.50
CA ARG A 32 -8.77 0.48 -1.73
C ARG A 32 -7.97 -0.12 -0.58
N THR A 33 -6.85 0.51 -0.21
CA THR A 33 -6.02 0.09 0.93
C THR A 33 -6.79 0.13 2.25
N ALA A 34 -7.50 1.21 2.55
CA ALA A 34 -8.26 1.35 3.79
C ALA A 34 -9.37 0.29 3.90
N PHE A 35 -10.09 0.02 2.79
CA PHE A 35 -11.10 -1.03 2.72
C PHE A 35 -10.49 -2.42 2.93
N ALA A 36 -9.42 -2.74 2.22
CA ALA A 36 -8.75 -4.03 2.30
C ALA A 36 -8.20 -4.30 3.72
N ASN A 37 -7.57 -3.30 4.37
CA ASN A 37 -7.09 -3.39 5.74
C ASN A 37 -8.24 -3.66 6.74
N ALA A 38 -9.37 -2.96 6.61
CA ALA A 38 -10.52 -3.16 7.48
C ALA A 38 -11.09 -4.59 7.33
N MET A 39 -11.22 -5.07 6.09
CA MET A 39 -11.71 -6.43 5.81
C MET A 39 -10.73 -7.51 6.28
N ALA A 40 -9.43 -7.33 6.09
CA ALA A 40 -8.42 -8.26 6.56
C ALA A 40 -8.40 -8.37 8.10
N LYS A 41 -8.51 -7.23 8.78
CA LYS A 41 -8.58 -7.18 10.25
C LYS A 41 -9.83 -7.90 10.79
N GLU A 42 -10.98 -7.76 10.13
CA GLU A 42 -12.19 -8.52 10.50
C GLU A 42 -11.96 -10.02 10.51
N LYS A 43 -11.20 -10.51 9.54
CA LYS A 43 -10.89 -11.94 9.39
C LYS A 43 -9.73 -12.40 10.29
N GLY A 44 -9.20 -11.53 11.13
CA GLY A 44 -8.10 -11.83 12.03
C GLY A 44 -6.73 -11.92 11.32
N HIS A 45 -6.64 -11.47 10.06
CA HIS A 45 -5.37 -11.42 9.36
C HIS A 45 -4.51 -10.27 9.88
N HIS A 46 -3.26 -10.57 10.17
CA HIS A 46 -2.27 -9.54 10.48
C HIS A 46 -1.69 -9.04 9.16
N VAL A 47 -2.01 -7.82 8.83
CA VAL A 47 -1.51 -7.14 7.62
C VAL A 47 -0.23 -6.40 7.99
N PRO A 48 0.88 -6.58 7.25
CA PRO A 48 2.09 -5.77 7.43
C PRO A 48 1.81 -4.29 7.16
N ASP A 49 2.47 -3.40 7.90
CA ASP A 49 2.24 -1.95 7.82
C ASP A 49 2.47 -1.34 6.42
N HIS A 50 3.16 -2.05 5.53
CA HIS A 50 3.51 -1.61 4.18
C HIS A 50 3.03 -2.55 3.08
N ALA A 51 2.06 -3.42 3.37
CA ALA A 51 1.52 -4.31 2.36
C ALA A 51 0.79 -3.52 1.28
N ALA A 52 1.09 -3.81 0.02
CA ALA A 52 0.34 -3.24 -1.10
C ALA A 52 -1.12 -3.71 -1.05
N PRO A 53 -2.10 -2.92 -1.54
CA PRO A 53 -3.50 -3.33 -1.53
C PRO A 53 -3.71 -4.68 -2.22
N GLU A 54 -2.95 -5.01 -3.25
CA GLU A 54 -2.97 -6.29 -3.95
C GLU A 54 -2.61 -7.46 -3.03
N ASP A 55 -1.57 -7.29 -2.21
CA ASP A 55 -1.14 -8.30 -1.23
C ASP A 55 -2.21 -8.52 -0.16
N ILE A 56 -2.80 -7.43 0.35
CA ILE A 56 -3.87 -7.50 1.34
C ILE A 56 -5.10 -8.18 0.76
N GLU A 57 -5.48 -7.81 -0.46
CA GLU A 57 -6.61 -8.39 -1.18
C GLU A 57 -6.41 -9.88 -1.49
N ALA A 58 -5.16 -10.34 -1.63
CA ALA A 58 -4.87 -11.77 -1.78
C ALA A 58 -5.32 -12.59 -0.56
N LEU A 59 -5.33 -11.98 0.65
CA LEU A 59 -5.84 -12.59 1.88
C LEU A 59 -7.38 -12.59 1.95
N LEU A 60 -8.06 -11.81 1.10
CA LEU A 60 -9.50 -11.66 1.14
C LEU A 60 -10.19 -12.60 0.15
N ASP A 61 -11.21 -13.30 0.63
CA ASP A 61 -12.03 -14.20 -0.19
C ASP A 61 -13.30 -13.55 -0.71
N ASP A 62 -13.71 -12.43 -0.13
CA ASP A 62 -15.03 -11.86 -0.33
C ASP A 62 -14.98 -10.60 -1.19
N TRP A 63 -15.12 -9.45 -0.56
CA TRP A 63 -15.24 -8.17 -1.26
C TRP A 63 -13.91 -7.43 -1.33
N ILE A 64 -13.57 -6.95 -2.52
CA ILE A 64 -12.45 -6.03 -2.77
C ILE A 64 -13.00 -4.72 -3.32
N TYR A 65 -12.34 -3.62 -2.98
CA TYR A 65 -12.72 -2.29 -3.45
C TYR A 65 -12.11 -2.04 -4.83
N THR A 66 -12.94 -1.71 -5.82
CA THR A 66 -12.50 -1.58 -7.21
C THR A 66 -12.59 -0.17 -7.76
N GLY A 67 -13.39 0.72 -7.16
CA GLY A 67 -13.53 2.05 -7.74
C GLY A 67 -14.30 3.05 -6.89
N TYR A 68 -14.09 4.32 -7.27
CA TYR A 68 -14.76 5.48 -6.74
C TYR A 68 -15.07 6.46 -7.87
N LYS A 69 -16.27 7.01 -7.85
CA LYS A 69 -16.68 8.04 -8.80
C LYS A 69 -17.33 9.20 -8.05
N ASP A 70 -16.94 10.42 -8.41
CA ASP A 70 -17.62 11.66 -8.03
C ASP A 70 -18.21 12.30 -9.29
N ALA A 71 -19.51 12.54 -9.30
CA ALA A 71 -20.21 13.22 -10.39
C ALA A 71 -20.25 14.75 -10.20
N GLY A 72 -19.62 15.30 -9.17
CA GLY A 72 -19.70 16.71 -8.81
C GLY A 72 -21.04 17.11 -8.17
N THR A 73 -22.16 16.52 -8.63
CA THR A 73 -23.50 16.72 -8.10
C THR A 73 -24.23 15.38 -8.00
N ILE A 74 -25.39 15.36 -7.34
CA ILE A 74 -26.23 14.15 -7.34
C ILE A 74 -26.67 13.87 -8.78
N SER A 75 -26.25 12.71 -9.31
CA SER A 75 -26.52 12.31 -10.68
C SER A 75 -27.40 11.06 -10.76
N PRO A 76 -28.40 11.03 -11.65
CA PRO A 76 -29.20 9.83 -11.91
C PRO A 76 -28.38 8.70 -12.60
N GLU A 77 -27.19 9.01 -13.12
CA GLU A 77 -26.28 8.04 -13.74
C GLU A 77 -25.51 7.24 -12.70
N LEU A 78 -25.23 7.84 -11.54
CA LEU A 78 -24.60 7.14 -10.42
C LEU A 78 -25.66 6.67 -9.43
N ARG A 79 -25.98 5.39 -9.47
CA ARG A 79 -27.04 4.80 -8.63
C ARG A 79 -26.45 3.84 -7.60
N CYS A 80 -27.05 3.88 -6.39
CA CYS A 80 -26.87 2.83 -5.39
C CYS A 80 -27.66 1.58 -5.81
N GLU A 81 -27.28 0.40 -5.33
CA GLU A 81 -28.05 -0.83 -5.49
C GLU A 81 -29.52 -0.68 -5.03
N CYS A 82 -29.80 0.19 -4.06
CA CYS A 82 -31.16 0.52 -3.62
C CYS A 82 -31.91 1.47 -4.58
N GLY A 83 -31.32 1.86 -5.73
CA GLY A 83 -31.92 2.76 -6.74
C GLY A 83 -31.73 4.25 -6.48
N ARG A 84 -31.26 4.69 -5.30
CA ARG A 84 -31.03 6.11 -4.99
C ARG A 84 -29.92 6.70 -5.86
N SER A 85 -30.15 7.88 -6.41
CA SER A 85 -29.12 8.67 -7.12
C SER A 85 -28.03 9.15 -6.15
N LEU A 86 -26.78 9.12 -6.60
CA LEU A 86 -25.61 9.44 -5.81
C LEU A 86 -24.80 10.56 -6.45
N ARG A 87 -24.06 11.31 -5.63
CA ARG A 87 -22.91 12.08 -6.06
C ARG A 87 -21.67 11.19 -6.02
N TYR A 88 -21.46 10.53 -4.88
CA TYR A 88 -20.30 9.66 -4.64
C TYR A 88 -20.72 8.19 -4.72
N GLN A 89 -20.13 7.46 -5.66
CA GLN A 89 -20.38 6.04 -5.84
C GLN A 89 -19.12 5.25 -5.56
N HIS A 90 -19.23 4.27 -4.67
CA HIS A 90 -18.20 3.29 -4.37
C HIS A 90 -18.54 1.98 -5.09
N GLU A 91 -17.51 1.33 -5.63
CA GLU A 91 -17.64 0.05 -6.31
C GLU A 91 -16.80 -1.00 -5.63
N VAL A 92 -17.40 -2.17 -5.41
CA VAL A 92 -16.71 -3.35 -4.88
C VAL A 92 -17.02 -4.55 -5.75
N LYS A 93 -16.10 -5.51 -5.78
CA LYS A 93 -16.24 -6.78 -6.50
C LYS A 93 -16.06 -7.94 -5.54
N ASN A 94 -16.96 -8.91 -5.59
CA ASN A 94 -16.80 -10.16 -4.87
C ASN A 94 -15.82 -11.06 -5.63
N ARG A 95 -14.77 -11.53 -4.96
CA ARG A 95 -13.72 -12.35 -5.60
C ARG A 95 -14.21 -13.73 -5.99
N LYS A 96 -15.12 -14.33 -5.21
CA LYS A 96 -15.64 -15.67 -5.45
C LYS A 96 -16.68 -15.72 -6.56
N THR A 97 -17.62 -14.78 -6.52
CA THR A 97 -18.77 -14.76 -7.45
C THR A 97 -18.55 -13.88 -8.67
N GLY A 98 -17.58 -12.96 -8.62
CA GLY A 98 -17.40 -11.92 -9.63
C GLY A 98 -18.46 -10.82 -9.61
N GLU A 99 -19.41 -10.87 -8.66
CA GLU A 99 -20.47 -9.89 -8.51
C GLU A 99 -19.91 -8.49 -8.22
N ILE A 100 -20.39 -7.49 -8.91
CA ILE A 100 -20.03 -6.08 -8.69
C ILE A 100 -21.21 -5.38 -8.05
N LYS A 101 -20.94 -4.64 -6.97
CA LYS A 101 -21.95 -3.80 -6.30
C LYS A 101 -21.51 -2.35 -6.26
N LYS A 102 -22.49 -1.45 -6.43
CA LYS A 102 -22.31 0.00 -6.44
C LYS A 102 -23.19 0.63 -5.38
N PHE A 103 -22.65 1.49 -4.54
CA PHE A 103 -23.40 2.07 -3.42
C PHE A 103 -22.83 3.41 -2.96
N GLY A 104 -23.67 4.16 -2.23
CA GLY A 104 -23.22 5.24 -1.37
C GLY A 104 -22.69 4.70 -0.04
N ILE A 105 -21.72 5.38 0.56
CA ILE A 105 -21.02 4.90 1.77
C ILE A 105 -21.97 4.53 2.93
N GLU A 106 -23.16 5.16 3.02
CA GLU A 106 -24.14 4.88 4.07
C GLU A 106 -24.78 3.50 3.95
N HIS A 107 -24.85 2.95 2.73
CA HIS A 107 -25.49 1.67 2.43
C HIS A 107 -24.51 0.47 2.37
N LEU A 108 -23.26 0.69 2.78
CA LEU A 108 -22.20 -0.33 2.74
C LEU A 108 -22.62 -1.60 3.53
N LYS A 109 -23.15 -1.41 4.74
CA LYS A 109 -23.58 -2.52 5.60
C LYS A 109 -24.69 -3.35 4.96
N GLU A 110 -25.71 -2.68 4.40
CA GLU A 110 -26.89 -3.32 3.86
C GLU A 110 -26.58 -4.18 2.64
N HIS A 111 -25.65 -3.72 1.80
CA HIS A 111 -25.34 -4.38 0.53
C HIS A 111 -24.27 -5.46 0.63
N LEU A 112 -23.34 -5.37 1.59
CA LEU A 112 -22.24 -6.31 1.72
C LEU A 112 -22.41 -7.32 2.86
N GLY A 113 -23.37 -7.08 3.77
CA GLY A 113 -23.61 -7.97 4.91
C GLY A 113 -22.47 -7.99 5.93
N ILE A 114 -21.58 -6.99 5.93
CA ILE A 114 -20.46 -6.88 6.85
C ILE A 114 -20.87 -6.26 8.18
N ASP A 115 -20.08 -6.52 9.23
CA ASP A 115 -20.35 -6.01 10.57
C ASP A 115 -20.32 -4.47 10.63
N ALA A 116 -21.15 -3.90 11.52
CA ALA A 116 -21.25 -2.45 11.71
C ALA A 116 -19.96 -1.81 12.18
N ALA A 117 -19.13 -2.53 12.98
CA ALA A 117 -17.84 -2.05 13.45
C ALA A 117 -16.84 -1.93 12.30
N ILE A 118 -16.87 -2.87 11.36
CA ILE A 118 -16.03 -2.84 10.16
C ILE A 118 -16.45 -1.69 9.26
N VAL A 119 -17.78 -1.51 9.04
CA VAL A 119 -18.29 -0.35 8.29
C VAL A 119 -17.82 0.96 8.91
N ALA A 120 -17.86 1.09 10.24
CA ALA A 120 -17.37 2.27 10.94
C ALA A 120 -15.86 2.48 10.70
N THR A 121 -15.07 1.41 10.71
CA THR A 121 -13.63 1.45 10.41
C THR A 121 -13.38 1.92 8.98
N ILE A 122 -14.11 1.37 8.00
CA ILE A 122 -14.00 1.78 6.58
C ILE A 122 -14.37 3.26 6.42
N LYS A 123 -15.49 3.69 7.00
CA LYS A 123 -15.91 5.10 6.95
C LYS A 123 -14.86 6.03 7.54
N LYS A 124 -14.34 5.70 8.72
CA LYS A 124 -13.26 6.47 9.36
C LYS A 124 -12.00 6.55 8.48
N GLY A 125 -11.64 5.43 7.83
CA GLY A 125 -10.53 5.41 6.88
C GLY A 125 -10.77 6.32 5.67
N PHE A 126 -11.98 6.32 5.11
CA PHE A 126 -12.34 7.18 3.98
C PHE A 126 -12.38 8.66 4.38
N GLU A 127 -12.91 8.99 5.57
CA GLU A 127 -12.87 10.34 6.12
C GLU A 127 -11.42 10.84 6.30
N ALA A 128 -10.52 10.00 6.78
CA ALA A 128 -9.11 10.36 6.91
C ALA A 128 -8.49 10.71 5.55
N ILE A 129 -8.84 9.96 4.50
CA ILE A 129 -8.38 10.23 3.12
C ILE A 129 -8.97 11.55 2.59
N ASP A 130 -10.21 11.85 2.91
CA ASP A 130 -10.82 13.14 2.56
C ASP A 130 -10.12 14.32 3.26
N TYR A 131 -9.70 14.16 4.52
CA TYR A 131 -8.88 15.15 5.22
C TYR A 131 -7.51 15.36 4.55
N GLU A 132 -6.89 14.30 4.06
CA GLU A 132 -5.62 14.38 3.35
C GLU A 132 -5.77 15.14 2.02
N LEU A 133 -6.87 14.93 1.30
CA LEU A 133 -7.19 15.74 0.13
C LEU A 133 -7.35 17.22 0.50
N ASP A 134 -8.12 17.51 1.56
CA ASP A 134 -8.30 18.88 2.05
C ASP A 134 -6.98 19.54 2.42
N GLU A 135 -6.08 18.80 3.06
CA GLU A 135 -4.74 19.29 3.41
C GLU A 135 -3.94 19.69 2.15
N ILE A 136 -3.92 18.84 1.11
CA ILE A 136 -3.23 19.17 -0.14
C ILE A 136 -3.82 20.42 -0.78
N LEU A 137 -5.15 20.50 -0.89
CA LEU A 137 -5.84 21.63 -1.49
C LEU A 137 -5.58 22.94 -0.73
N LEU A 138 -5.64 22.91 0.60
CA LEU A 138 -5.34 24.07 1.44
C LEU A 138 -3.88 24.50 1.32
N LYS A 139 -2.94 23.57 1.23
CA LYS A 139 -1.53 23.88 1.01
C LYS A 139 -1.31 24.58 -0.33
N ILE A 140 -2.00 24.13 -1.38
CA ILE A 140 -1.95 24.80 -2.70
C ILE A 140 -2.54 26.21 -2.61
N ALA A 141 -3.74 26.36 -2.04
CA ALA A 141 -4.43 27.64 -1.96
C ALA A 141 -3.70 28.68 -1.13
N ASN A 142 -2.84 28.25 -0.20
CA ASN A 142 -2.04 29.14 0.65
C ASN A 142 -0.58 29.27 0.20
N ASP A 143 -0.22 28.84 -1.01
CA ASP A 143 1.15 28.85 -1.52
C ASP A 143 2.17 28.27 -0.51
N TRP A 144 1.75 27.23 0.19
CA TRP A 144 2.53 26.62 1.27
C TRP A 144 3.87 26.06 0.74
N GLN A 145 4.95 26.38 1.40
CA GLN A 145 6.29 25.87 1.10
C GLN A 145 6.84 25.12 2.31
N PRO A 146 7.48 23.96 2.12
CA PRO A 146 8.15 23.26 3.20
C PRO A 146 9.36 24.07 3.70
N ALA A 147 9.77 23.84 4.96
CA ALA A 147 11.03 24.36 5.45
C ALA A 147 12.20 23.88 4.55
N PRO A 148 13.24 24.69 4.32
CA PRO A 148 14.33 24.38 3.39
C PRO A 148 15.04 23.05 3.66
N ASP A 149 15.02 22.58 4.90
CA ASP A 149 15.66 21.35 5.40
C ASP A 149 14.65 20.23 5.69
N ALA A 150 13.41 20.38 5.26
CA ALA A 150 12.35 19.41 5.57
C ALA A 150 12.64 18.03 4.98
N TYR A 151 13.18 17.99 3.76
CA TYR A 151 13.59 16.78 3.04
C TYR A 151 14.49 17.12 1.85
N SER A 152 15.29 16.13 1.40
CA SER A 152 16.03 16.22 0.13
C SER A 152 15.20 15.56 -0.98
N VAL A 153 14.97 16.27 -2.07
CA VAL A 153 14.19 15.73 -3.20
C VAL A 153 14.86 14.49 -3.82
N ALA A 154 16.20 14.44 -3.82
CA ALA A 154 16.95 13.31 -4.37
C ALA A 154 16.76 11.99 -3.57
N ASP A 155 16.39 12.11 -2.29
CA ASP A 155 16.22 10.97 -1.39
C ASP A 155 14.76 10.52 -1.25
N LEU A 156 13.85 11.15 -2.01
CA LEU A 156 12.43 10.82 -1.98
C LEU A 156 12.12 9.56 -2.80
N PRO A 157 11.14 8.75 -2.37
CA PRO A 157 10.52 7.75 -3.22
C PRO A 157 9.98 8.37 -4.53
N GLU A 158 10.06 7.62 -5.62
CA GLU A 158 9.70 8.11 -6.97
C GLU A 158 8.28 8.71 -7.03
N GLN A 159 7.33 8.07 -6.35
CA GLN A 159 5.95 8.57 -6.29
C GLN A 159 5.85 9.96 -5.64
N LEU A 160 6.65 10.25 -4.60
CA LEU A 160 6.68 11.58 -3.99
C LEU A 160 7.40 12.60 -4.88
N GLN A 161 8.43 12.17 -5.59
CA GLN A 161 9.09 13.00 -6.59
C GLN A 161 8.09 13.37 -7.71
N TRP A 162 7.30 12.40 -8.17
CA TRP A 162 6.26 12.63 -9.17
C TRP A 162 5.18 13.59 -8.64
N GLN A 163 4.68 13.39 -7.41
CA GLN A 163 3.75 14.32 -6.76
C GLN A 163 4.27 15.76 -6.77
N LEU A 164 5.53 15.96 -6.36
CA LEU A 164 6.16 17.28 -6.36
C LEU A 164 6.38 17.84 -7.76
N SER A 165 6.70 17.00 -8.74
CA SER A 165 6.87 17.43 -10.15
C SER A 165 5.59 17.98 -10.77
N LEU A 166 4.44 17.55 -10.26
CA LEU A 166 3.12 18.08 -10.62
C LEU A 166 2.76 19.37 -9.87
N GLY A 167 3.64 19.85 -8.99
CA GLY A 167 3.37 21.00 -8.13
C GLY A 167 2.40 20.71 -6.98
N LEU A 168 2.22 19.44 -6.63
CA LEU A 168 1.39 19.04 -5.51
C LEU A 168 2.23 18.93 -4.23
N PRO A 169 1.87 19.63 -3.14
CA PRO A 169 2.61 19.58 -1.88
C PRO A 169 2.49 18.22 -1.19
N LEU A 170 3.52 17.86 -0.42
CA LEU A 170 3.48 16.68 0.42
C LEU A 170 2.57 16.90 1.64
N LEU A 171 1.95 15.83 2.12
CA LEU A 171 1.22 15.80 3.38
C LEU A 171 2.18 15.92 4.58
N ASP A 172 1.70 16.48 5.68
CA ASP A 172 2.50 16.59 6.91
C ASP A 172 2.95 15.22 7.43
N LYS A 173 2.11 14.19 7.28
CA LYS A 173 2.48 12.81 7.61
C LYS A 173 3.64 12.31 6.76
N GLN A 174 3.68 12.61 5.46
CA GLN A 174 4.76 12.23 4.55
C GLN A 174 6.06 12.93 4.95
N ILE A 175 6.00 14.23 5.23
CA ILE A 175 7.15 15.04 5.68
C ILE A 175 7.70 14.51 7.00
N ASN A 176 6.82 14.23 7.97
CA ASN A 176 7.23 13.72 9.28
C ASN A 176 7.89 12.34 9.17
N MET A 177 7.43 11.50 8.27
CA MET A 177 8.01 10.20 8.00
C MET A 177 9.41 10.31 7.39
N LEU A 178 9.60 11.21 6.43
CA LEU A 178 10.91 11.47 5.82
C LEU A 178 11.92 11.95 6.86
N ARG A 179 11.49 12.78 7.80
CA ARG A 179 12.34 13.25 8.93
C ARG A 179 12.73 12.14 9.90
N ARG A 180 11.90 11.10 10.06
CA ARG A 180 12.17 9.97 10.97
C ARG A 180 13.10 8.91 10.39
N LYS A 181 13.26 8.83 9.05
CA LYS A 181 14.25 7.94 8.45
C LYS A 181 15.65 8.42 8.82
N PRO A 182 16.47 7.65 9.57
CA PRO A 182 17.86 8.03 9.82
C PRO A 182 18.56 8.11 8.47
N VAL A 183 19.16 9.26 8.17
CA VAL A 183 20.06 9.40 7.02
C VAL A 183 21.22 8.47 7.29
N VAL A 184 21.23 7.31 6.67
CA VAL A 184 22.43 6.47 6.59
C VAL A 184 23.42 7.23 5.71
N ARG A 185 24.19 8.13 6.35
CA ARG A 185 25.37 8.68 5.70
C ARG A 185 26.28 7.50 5.43
N ASN A 186 26.31 7.02 4.21
CA ASN A 186 27.36 6.17 3.73
C ASN A 186 28.68 6.93 3.94
N ALA A 187 29.38 6.59 5.00
CA ALA A 187 30.75 7.01 5.18
C ALA A 187 31.51 6.40 4.00
N SER A 188 31.89 7.23 3.06
CA SER A 188 32.76 6.86 1.94
C SER A 188 34.05 6.26 2.51
N PRO A 189 34.44 5.06 2.13
CA PRO A 189 35.80 4.61 2.37
C PRO A 189 36.73 5.45 1.48
N SER A 190 37.75 6.02 2.08
CA SER A 190 38.81 6.79 1.44
C SER A 190 39.41 6.06 0.23
N PRO A 191 39.80 6.77 -0.83
CA PRO A 191 40.22 6.17 -2.09
C PRO A 191 41.58 5.52 -1.96
N LYS A 192 41.68 4.22 -2.28
CA LYS A 192 42.93 3.61 -2.71
C LYS A 192 43.01 3.71 -4.23
N THR A 193 43.95 4.50 -4.66
CA THR A 193 44.40 4.73 -6.04
C THR A 193 44.70 3.40 -6.75
N SER A 194 44.09 3.17 -7.92
CA SER A 194 44.70 2.46 -9.03
C SER A 194 43.96 2.81 -10.35
N GLU A 195 44.75 3.16 -11.34
CA GLU A 195 44.46 3.72 -12.65
C GLU A 195 43.81 2.76 -13.67
N PRO A 196 43.53 3.18 -14.90
CA PRO A 196 42.22 2.93 -15.56
C PRO A 196 42.33 1.83 -16.63
N SER A 197 41.23 1.16 -16.89
CA SER A 197 41.05 0.39 -18.13
C SER A 197 39.67 0.69 -18.74
N ALA A 198 39.70 0.84 -20.06
CA ALA A 198 38.74 1.40 -20.96
C ALA A 198 37.31 0.79 -20.88
N ALA A 199 36.33 1.66 -21.05
CA ALA A 199 34.90 1.36 -21.14
C ALA A 199 34.50 0.84 -22.53
N PRO A 200 33.43 0.05 -22.63
CA PRO A 200 32.51 0.10 -23.78
C PRO A 200 31.22 0.83 -23.42
N GLU A 201 30.65 1.53 -24.40
CA GLU A 201 29.43 2.35 -24.34
C GLU A 201 28.19 1.56 -23.89
N PRO A 202 27.30 2.18 -23.11
CA PRO A 202 26.07 1.53 -22.69
C PRO A 202 24.97 1.64 -23.76
N ALA A 203 24.29 0.51 -23.98
CA ALA A 203 23.05 0.45 -24.75
C ALA A 203 21.92 1.20 -24.01
N PRO A 204 20.88 1.73 -24.71
CA PRO A 204 19.82 2.52 -24.10
C PRO A 204 18.99 1.69 -23.12
N ALA A 205 18.80 2.27 -21.93
CA ALA A 205 18.03 1.67 -20.84
C ALA A 205 16.55 1.52 -21.24
N PRO A 206 15.89 0.41 -20.82
CA PRO A 206 14.44 0.31 -20.93
C PRO A 206 13.76 1.28 -19.94
N ALA A 207 12.59 1.77 -20.33
CA ALA A 207 11.77 2.70 -19.54
C ALA A 207 11.48 2.12 -18.14
N PRO A 208 11.50 2.96 -17.09
CA PRO A 208 11.30 2.49 -15.73
C PRO A 208 9.89 1.94 -15.54
N ILE A 209 9.81 0.71 -15.06
CA ILE A 209 8.59 0.13 -14.51
C ILE A 209 8.38 0.81 -13.17
N LEU A 210 7.26 1.53 -13.01
CA LEU A 210 6.87 2.22 -11.79
C LEU A 210 6.72 1.19 -10.65
N GLU A 211 7.70 1.09 -9.76
CA GLU A 211 7.56 0.33 -8.52
C GLU A 211 6.57 1.07 -7.61
N GLU A 212 5.45 0.44 -7.33
CA GLU A 212 4.38 0.99 -6.50
C GLU A 212 4.81 1.03 -5.03
N PHE A 213 5.23 2.21 -4.57
CA PHE A 213 5.49 2.46 -3.15
C PHE A 213 4.18 2.87 -2.47
N ASP A 214 3.65 2.00 -1.60
CA ASP A 214 2.45 2.34 -0.82
C ASP A 214 2.80 3.20 0.40
N LEU A 215 2.54 4.48 0.27
CA LEU A 215 2.82 5.48 1.31
C LEU A 215 1.76 5.51 2.43
N TRP A 216 0.68 4.73 2.30
CA TRP A 216 -0.53 4.89 3.11
C TRP A 216 -0.74 3.81 4.16
N SER A 217 0.14 2.80 4.24
CA SER A 217 0.00 1.67 5.17
C SER A 217 0.69 1.87 6.53
N TRP A 218 0.95 3.11 6.94
CA TRP A 218 1.68 3.37 8.18
C TRP A 218 0.76 3.48 9.40
N THR A 219 0.87 2.51 10.31
CA THR A 219 0.49 2.64 11.73
C THR A 219 1.75 2.82 12.58
N GLU A 220 1.63 3.50 13.74
CA GLU A 220 2.76 3.79 14.61
C GLU A 220 3.49 2.51 15.06
N PRO A 221 4.83 2.46 15.08
CA PRO A 221 5.58 1.30 15.56
C PRO A 221 5.47 1.18 17.08
N GLU A 222 5.01 0.04 17.57
CA GLU A 222 5.18 -0.34 18.98
C GLU A 222 6.67 -0.55 19.33
N PRO A 223 7.09 -0.29 20.58
CA PRO A 223 8.49 -0.34 20.96
C PRO A 223 9.05 -1.77 20.89
N ALA A 224 10.25 -1.89 20.33
CA ALA A 224 10.97 -3.13 20.09
C ALA A 224 11.13 -3.99 21.37
N ALA A 225 10.53 -5.17 21.37
CA ALA A 225 10.80 -6.21 22.35
C ALA A 225 12.04 -7.04 21.96
N VAL A 226 12.86 -7.31 22.95
CA VAL A 226 14.13 -8.02 22.87
C VAL A 226 13.98 -9.39 22.19
N VAL A 227 14.75 -9.61 21.14
CA VAL A 227 14.81 -10.88 20.41
C VAL A 227 15.54 -11.93 21.27
N GLN A 228 14.81 -12.94 21.73
CA GLN A 228 15.42 -14.21 22.14
C GLN A 228 15.48 -15.11 20.90
N GLU A 229 16.69 -15.46 20.48
CA GLU A 229 16.93 -16.47 19.44
C GLU A 229 16.41 -17.83 19.93
N VAL A 230 15.31 -18.26 19.35
CA VAL A 230 14.83 -19.64 19.48
C VAL A 230 15.34 -20.44 18.30
N SER A 231 16.21 -21.37 18.56
CA SER A 231 16.80 -22.31 17.60
C SER A 231 15.69 -23.02 16.80
N ASN A 232 15.68 -22.80 15.50
CA ASN A 232 14.71 -23.35 14.57
C ASN A 232 15.08 -24.81 14.25
N THR A 233 14.39 -25.76 14.87
CA THR A 233 14.34 -27.17 14.41
C THR A 233 13.02 -27.37 13.65
N GLY A 234 12.92 -26.84 12.45
CA GLY A 234 11.81 -27.01 11.55
C GLY A 234 12.28 -27.55 10.21
N ASN A 235 11.78 -28.70 9.79
CA ASN A 235 11.92 -29.17 8.42
C ASN A 235 11.43 -28.07 7.49
N GLY A 236 12.22 -27.69 6.49
CA GLY A 236 11.87 -26.68 5.49
C GLY A 236 10.54 -26.98 4.79
N LEU A 237 10.08 -26.05 3.94
CA LEU A 237 8.81 -26.13 3.20
C LEU A 237 8.62 -27.51 2.52
N THR A 238 7.45 -28.08 2.66
CA THR A 238 7.04 -29.28 1.91
C THR A 238 6.96 -28.99 0.41
N ALA A 239 7.02 -30.02 -0.44
CA ALA A 239 6.94 -29.86 -1.88
C ALA A 239 5.64 -29.13 -2.34
N ALA A 240 4.53 -29.35 -1.63
CA ALA A 240 3.26 -28.67 -1.91
C ALA A 240 3.33 -27.18 -1.54
N GLU A 241 3.91 -26.84 -0.39
CA GLU A 241 4.11 -25.45 0.04
C GLU A 241 5.09 -24.71 -0.88
N GLN A 242 6.17 -25.37 -1.33
CA GLN A 242 7.10 -24.80 -2.30
C GLN A 242 6.42 -24.47 -3.64
N ALA A 243 5.55 -25.35 -4.14
CA ALA A 243 4.78 -25.12 -5.36
C ALA A 243 3.82 -23.92 -5.17
N ALA A 244 3.18 -23.84 -4.01
CA ALA A 244 2.29 -22.74 -3.67
C ALA A 244 3.03 -21.41 -3.58
N VAL A 245 4.20 -21.35 -2.92
CA VAL A 245 5.04 -20.15 -2.85
C VAL A 245 5.41 -19.65 -4.25
N LYS A 246 5.82 -20.57 -5.15
CA LYS A 246 6.12 -20.18 -6.55
C LYS A 246 4.90 -19.57 -7.24
N GLN A 247 3.75 -20.22 -7.11
CA GLN A 247 2.51 -19.71 -7.69
C GLN A 247 2.15 -18.32 -7.18
N TYR A 248 2.29 -18.05 -5.88
CA TYR A 248 2.00 -16.75 -5.30
C TYR A 248 2.97 -15.68 -5.82
N VAL A 249 4.28 -15.94 -5.85
CA VAL A 249 5.29 -15.02 -6.40
C VAL A 249 5.01 -14.73 -7.88
N GLU A 250 4.70 -15.75 -8.70
CA GLU A 250 4.37 -15.61 -10.11
C GLU A 250 3.06 -14.85 -10.37
N THR A 251 2.13 -14.88 -9.42
CA THR A 251 0.88 -14.09 -9.48
C THR A 251 1.02 -12.68 -8.93
N GLY A 252 2.24 -12.27 -8.50
CA GLY A 252 2.54 -10.91 -8.09
C GLY A 252 2.41 -10.65 -6.58
N VAL A 253 2.22 -11.69 -5.76
CA VAL A 253 2.26 -11.53 -4.29
C VAL A 253 3.71 -11.40 -3.85
N GLY A 254 4.14 -10.18 -3.52
CA GLY A 254 5.54 -9.88 -3.19
C GLY A 254 5.90 -10.04 -1.71
N SER A 255 4.95 -9.90 -0.79
CA SER A 255 5.19 -9.96 0.66
C SER A 255 5.38 -11.40 1.16
N ALA A 256 6.55 -11.70 1.71
CA ALA A 256 6.82 -13.01 2.31
C ALA A 256 5.88 -13.32 3.49
N ARG A 257 5.48 -12.29 4.23
CA ARG A 257 4.54 -12.44 5.34
C ARG A 257 3.15 -12.82 4.84
N VAL A 258 2.66 -12.15 3.79
CA VAL A 258 1.38 -12.50 3.17
C VAL A 258 1.42 -13.91 2.59
N ILE A 259 2.50 -14.30 1.91
CA ILE A 259 2.67 -15.67 1.40
C ILE A 259 2.60 -16.69 2.55
N SER A 260 3.24 -16.40 3.70
CA SER A 260 3.18 -17.26 4.89
C SER A 260 1.75 -17.40 5.43
N GLU A 261 0.97 -16.32 5.47
CA GLU A 261 -0.45 -16.35 5.88
C GLU A 261 -1.31 -17.15 4.89
N LEU A 262 -1.04 -17.02 3.58
CA LEU A 262 -1.73 -17.80 2.55
C LEU A 262 -1.44 -19.31 2.67
N LEU A 263 -0.21 -19.69 3.00
CA LEU A 263 0.14 -21.10 3.26
C LEU A 263 -0.64 -21.68 4.45
N ILE A 264 -0.76 -20.89 5.53
CA ILE A 264 -1.54 -21.31 6.71
C ILE A 264 -3.01 -21.46 6.34
N ARG A 265 -3.58 -20.51 5.60
CA ARG A 265 -5.00 -20.48 5.24
C ARG A 265 -5.38 -21.59 4.23
N ASP A 266 -4.58 -21.74 3.16
CA ASP A 266 -4.98 -22.50 1.96
C ASP A 266 -4.32 -23.87 1.86
N HIS A 267 -3.18 -24.08 2.53
CA HIS A 267 -2.38 -25.29 2.39
C HIS A 267 -2.24 -26.10 3.69
N GLY A 268 -2.97 -25.69 4.75
CA GLY A 268 -2.99 -26.42 6.01
C GLY A 268 -1.67 -26.36 6.80
N THR A 269 -0.79 -25.42 6.47
CA THR A 269 0.41 -25.16 7.27
C THR A 269 0.03 -24.82 8.70
N PRO A 270 0.70 -25.39 9.73
CA PRO A 270 0.38 -25.12 11.12
C PRO A 270 0.47 -23.63 11.47
N ASP A 271 -0.58 -23.05 12.03
CA ASP A 271 -0.59 -21.66 12.50
C ASP A 271 0.22 -21.53 13.81
N ARG A 272 1.54 -21.61 13.68
CA ARG A 272 2.49 -21.33 14.76
C ARG A 272 3.10 -19.96 14.52
N ARG A 273 3.18 -19.16 15.60
CA ARG A 273 3.61 -17.77 15.51
C ARG A 273 4.70 -17.44 16.53
N TYR A 274 5.58 -16.53 16.16
CA TYR A 274 6.46 -15.83 17.10
C TYR A 274 5.62 -14.96 18.06
N ILE A 275 6.22 -14.49 19.15
CA ILE A 275 5.59 -13.55 20.08
C ILE A 275 5.13 -12.25 19.37
N THR A 276 5.81 -11.88 18.28
CA THR A 276 5.47 -10.75 17.40
C THR A 276 4.26 -10.99 16.49
N GLY A 277 3.61 -12.15 16.57
CA GLY A 277 2.51 -12.54 15.67
C GLY A 277 2.95 -12.98 14.26
N LYS A 278 4.25 -12.95 13.94
CA LYS A 278 4.79 -13.40 12.66
C LYS A 278 4.70 -14.94 12.55
N PRO A 279 4.27 -15.52 11.41
CA PRO A 279 4.25 -16.97 11.23
C PRO A 279 5.64 -17.60 11.39
N LEU A 280 5.74 -18.75 12.08
CA LEU A 280 7.01 -19.47 12.24
C LEU A 280 7.60 -19.96 10.90
N ILE A 281 6.76 -20.21 9.90
CA ILE A 281 7.16 -20.62 8.54
C ILE A 281 7.80 -19.49 7.73
N TYR A 282 7.68 -18.24 8.16
CA TYR A 282 8.16 -17.05 7.44
C TYR A 282 9.64 -17.11 7.02
N PRO A 283 10.61 -17.54 7.87
CA PRO A 283 11.99 -17.66 7.46
C PRO A 283 12.20 -18.69 6.34
N ASP A 284 11.46 -19.80 6.38
CA ASP A 284 11.56 -20.86 5.36
C ASP A 284 11.00 -20.36 4.01
N VAL A 285 9.93 -19.56 4.03
CA VAL A 285 9.39 -18.89 2.84
C VAL A 285 10.41 -17.92 2.24
N CYS A 286 11.02 -17.05 3.06
CA CYS A 286 12.06 -16.13 2.60
C CYS A 286 13.24 -16.87 1.98
N GLN A 287 13.77 -17.88 2.67
CA GLN A 287 14.88 -18.68 2.19
C GLN A 287 14.57 -19.38 0.86
N PHE A 288 13.37 -19.94 0.73
CA PHE A 288 12.98 -20.63 -0.48
C PHE A 288 12.85 -19.69 -1.67
N ILE A 289 12.27 -18.49 -1.50
CA ILE A 289 12.15 -17.48 -2.56
C ILE A 289 13.55 -17.05 -3.02
N GLU A 290 14.43 -16.69 -2.09
CA GLU A 290 15.79 -16.23 -2.37
C GLU A 290 16.67 -17.32 -3.04
N GLN A 291 16.41 -18.59 -2.77
CA GLN A 291 17.09 -19.71 -3.43
C GLN A 291 16.50 -20.07 -4.80
N SER A 292 15.19 -19.84 -4.99
CA SER A 292 14.49 -20.23 -6.23
C SER A 292 14.62 -19.18 -7.35
N TYR A 293 14.83 -17.92 -7.01
CA TYR A 293 14.85 -16.81 -7.96
C TYR A 293 16.14 -16.00 -7.81
N LEU A 294 17.10 -16.20 -8.73
CA LEU A 294 18.42 -15.55 -8.69
C LEU A 294 18.37 -14.04 -8.99
N ASP A 295 17.37 -13.59 -9.75
CA ASP A 295 17.21 -12.20 -10.20
C ASP A 295 16.05 -11.47 -9.51
N ILE A 296 15.66 -11.89 -8.30
CA ILE A 296 14.60 -11.25 -7.56
C ILE A 296 15.14 -10.06 -6.75
N ALA A 297 14.47 -8.91 -6.85
CA ALA A 297 14.76 -7.77 -5.99
C ALA A 297 14.16 -8.00 -4.61
N VAL A 298 14.93 -7.75 -3.56
CA VAL A 298 14.51 -7.89 -2.16
C VAL A 298 14.50 -6.52 -1.51
N GLU A 299 13.35 -6.08 -1.06
CA GLU A 299 13.19 -4.88 -0.25
C GLU A 299 12.91 -5.29 1.20
N LEU A 300 13.69 -4.72 2.13
CA LEU A 300 13.54 -4.98 3.56
C LEU A 300 12.64 -3.93 4.19
N ASN A 301 11.44 -4.31 4.60
CA ASN A 301 10.55 -3.46 5.38
C ASN A 301 10.78 -3.65 6.88
N GLY A 302 11.84 -3.03 7.38
CA GLY A 302 12.26 -3.15 8.77
C GLY A 302 12.57 -4.60 9.17
N THR A 303 12.15 -4.99 10.37
CA THR A 303 12.23 -6.37 10.87
C THR A 303 10.96 -7.18 10.58
N GLU A 304 9.93 -6.55 10.04
CA GLU A 304 8.58 -7.10 9.94
C GLU A 304 8.37 -7.96 8.70
N ASP A 305 8.88 -7.54 7.54
CA ASP A 305 8.64 -8.23 6.28
C ASP A 305 9.78 -8.07 5.27
N ARG A 306 9.81 -9.00 4.28
CA ARG A 306 10.62 -8.90 3.06
C ARG A 306 9.67 -8.88 1.87
N LYS A 307 9.82 -7.88 1.03
CA LYS A 307 9.08 -7.77 -0.22
C LYS A 307 9.97 -8.21 -1.38
N TYR A 308 9.44 -9.07 -2.21
CA TYR A 308 10.10 -9.64 -3.38
C TYR A 308 9.44 -9.13 -4.65
N THR A 309 10.25 -8.63 -5.59
CA THR A 309 9.75 -8.15 -6.88
C THR A 309 10.54 -8.86 -7.99
N MET A 310 9.84 -9.49 -8.93
CA MET A 310 10.48 -10.04 -10.12
C MET A 310 10.98 -8.91 -11.00
N ARG A 311 12.21 -9.02 -11.49
CA ARG A 311 12.81 -8.09 -12.44
C ARG A 311 12.49 -8.45 -13.88
#